data_8a1e86c0e416f2d5b981476a7438e500
#
_entry.id   8a1e86c0e416f2d5b981476a7438e500
#
_cell.length_a   1.000
_cell.length_b   1.000
_cell.length_c   1.000
_cell.angle_alpha   90.00
_cell.angle_beta   90.00
_cell.angle_gamma   90.00
#
_symmetry.space_group_name_H-M   'P 1'
#
loop_
_entity.id
_entity.type
_entity.pdbx_description
1 polymer ?
#
loop_
_entity_poly.entity_id
_entity_poly.type
_entity_poly.pdbx_seq_one_letter_code
_entity_poly.pdbx_strand_id
1 'polypeptide(L)'
;MLTAPVGSLDTLLETLDLRRPAVAAHSRRVAAYARQLGVNVGLSRVELKALEQAALVHDAGTLVGRPAGSTAELTDLGAWCGLDEEVSDILWYSLRRFDHHRHAPLSARLLAVAHAFDELTAAREYHVPLQPDTAKMAIAREAGRRFCPVAVTALMVIAIEQVDDVAERALAEVLPDGPATVDRSRIDAARWWRVDYRLVTSS
;
A
#
# COMPACT_ATOMS: atom_id res chain seq x y z
N MET A 1 18.94 -14.15 -18.61
CA MET A 1 19.38 -12.97 -19.36
C MET A 1 18.12 -12.24 -19.80
N LEU A 2 17.61 -11.33 -18.95
CA LEU A 2 16.41 -10.52 -19.25
C LEU A 2 16.85 -9.42 -20.22
N THR A 3 16.33 -9.51 -21.42
CA THR A 3 16.46 -8.48 -22.48
C THR A 3 15.72 -7.22 -22.05
N ALA A 4 16.13 -6.06 -22.58
CA ALA A 4 15.70 -4.69 -22.35
C ALA A 4 14.25 -4.51 -21.79
N PRO A 5 13.98 -3.44 -21.04
CA PRO A 5 12.66 -3.19 -20.46
C PRO A 5 11.60 -3.22 -21.57
N VAL A 6 10.67 -4.17 -21.48
CA VAL A 6 9.65 -4.42 -22.51
C VAL A 6 8.39 -3.60 -22.23
N GLY A 7 8.29 -3.00 -21.05
CA GLY A 7 7.15 -2.19 -20.63
C GLY A 7 7.59 -0.93 -19.90
N SER A 8 6.72 0.08 -19.88
CA SER A 8 6.87 1.25 -19.03
C SER A 8 5.96 1.13 -17.81
N LEU A 9 6.24 1.91 -16.76
CA LEU A 9 5.36 2.04 -15.61
C LEU A 9 3.92 2.41 -16.06
N ASP A 10 3.79 3.32 -17.02
CA ASP A 10 2.49 3.75 -17.54
C ASP A 10 1.72 2.58 -18.17
N THR A 11 2.37 1.76 -19.01
CA THR A 11 1.75 0.56 -19.61
C THR A 11 1.28 -0.44 -18.54
N LEU A 12 2.05 -0.60 -17.46
CA LEU A 12 1.66 -1.46 -16.35
C LEU A 12 0.42 -0.91 -15.62
N LEU A 13 0.39 0.39 -15.35
CA LEU A 13 -0.74 1.05 -14.68
C LEU A 13 -2.00 1.01 -15.54
N GLU A 14 -1.90 1.29 -16.85
CA GLU A 14 -3.02 1.13 -17.79
C GLU A 14 -3.54 -0.31 -17.81
N THR A 15 -2.66 -1.30 -17.77
CA THR A 15 -3.06 -2.72 -17.72
C THR A 15 -3.77 -3.06 -16.42
N LEU A 16 -3.32 -2.50 -15.28
CA LEU A 16 -3.99 -2.64 -13.98
C LEU A 16 -5.40 -2.05 -14.03
N ASP A 17 -5.56 -0.85 -14.58
CA ASP A 17 -6.85 -0.19 -14.73
C ASP A 17 -7.84 -1.03 -15.53
N LEU A 18 -7.39 -1.57 -16.64
CA LEU A 18 -8.25 -2.36 -17.54
C LEU A 18 -8.59 -3.75 -16.97
N ARG A 19 -7.65 -4.41 -16.32
CA ARG A 19 -7.81 -5.82 -15.93
C ARG A 19 -8.13 -6.02 -14.45
N ARG A 20 -7.77 -5.07 -13.60
CA ARG A 20 -7.89 -5.14 -12.15
C ARG A 20 -8.23 -3.78 -11.54
N PRO A 21 -9.36 -3.17 -11.93
CA PRO A 21 -9.70 -1.80 -11.50
C PRO A 21 -9.74 -1.62 -9.99
N ALA A 22 -10.19 -2.62 -9.24
CA ALA A 22 -10.19 -2.55 -7.77
C ALA A 22 -8.76 -2.53 -7.18
N VAL A 23 -7.81 -3.25 -7.79
CA VAL A 23 -6.38 -3.21 -7.39
C VAL A 23 -5.78 -1.87 -7.77
N ALA A 24 -6.07 -1.35 -8.95
CA ALA A 24 -5.60 -0.04 -9.39
C ALA A 24 -6.09 1.08 -8.46
N ALA A 25 -7.37 1.07 -8.08
CA ALA A 25 -7.93 2.02 -7.12
C ALA A 25 -7.25 1.93 -5.74
N HIS A 26 -7.03 0.72 -5.23
CA HIS A 26 -6.28 0.47 -4.01
C HIS A 26 -4.86 1.06 -4.08
N SER A 27 -4.12 0.72 -5.14
CA SER A 27 -2.74 1.20 -5.31
C SER A 27 -2.65 2.73 -5.36
N ARG A 28 -3.62 3.41 -6.00
CA ARG A 28 -3.68 4.88 -6.02
C ARG A 28 -3.94 5.48 -4.64
N ARG A 29 -4.88 4.92 -3.87
CA ARG A 29 -5.13 5.39 -2.49
C ARG A 29 -3.91 5.19 -1.61
N VAL A 30 -3.27 4.00 -1.69
CA VAL A 30 -2.03 3.72 -0.96
C VAL A 30 -0.93 4.69 -1.35
N ALA A 31 -0.77 5.02 -2.65
CA ALA A 31 0.21 6.00 -3.11
C ALA A 31 -0.06 7.40 -2.56
N ALA A 32 -1.32 7.83 -2.54
CA ALA A 32 -1.71 9.12 -1.99
C ALA A 32 -1.45 9.20 -0.47
N TYR A 33 -1.80 8.15 0.29
CA TYR A 33 -1.46 8.09 1.72
C TYR A 33 0.04 8.07 1.95
N ALA A 34 0.78 7.22 1.23
CA ALA A 34 2.24 7.12 1.35
C ALA A 34 2.93 8.45 1.06
N ARG A 35 2.50 9.16 0.00
CA ARG A 35 2.97 10.52 -0.31
C ARG A 35 2.72 11.48 0.85
N GLN A 36 1.51 11.50 1.41
CA GLN A 36 1.18 12.39 2.54
C GLN A 36 2.04 12.07 3.76
N LEU A 37 2.23 10.79 4.08
CA LEU A 37 3.13 10.36 5.15
C LEU A 37 4.57 10.82 4.87
N GLY A 38 5.05 10.66 3.63
CA GLY A 38 6.39 11.08 3.22
C GLY A 38 6.62 12.58 3.35
N VAL A 39 5.63 13.39 2.96
CA VAL A 39 5.66 14.85 3.16
C VAL A 39 5.73 15.19 4.64
N ASN A 40 4.93 14.54 5.48
CA ASN A 40 4.88 14.79 6.92
C ASN A 40 6.21 14.48 7.64
N VAL A 41 7.00 13.54 7.13
CA VAL A 41 8.33 13.20 7.70
C VAL A 41 9.48 13.94 6.99
N GLY A 42 9.19 14.73 5.97
CA GLY A 42 10.18 15.56 5.27
C GLY A 42 11.01 14.82 4.23
N LEU A 43 10.46 13.81 3.56
CA LEU A 43 11.14 13.15 2.44
C LEU A 43 11.43 14.16 1.32
N SER A 44 12.59 14.00 0.67
CA SER A 44 12.96 14.76 -0.54
C SER A 44 12.04 14.41 -1.72
N ARG A 45 12.07 15.25 -2.76
CA ARG A 45 11.29 14.98 -3.99
C ARG A 45 11.65 13.66 -4.66
N VAL A 46 12.92 13.26 -4.59
CA VAL A 46 13.40 11.98 -5.17
C VAL A 46 12.82 10.81 -4.39
N GLU A 47 12.94 10.82 -3.07
CA GLU A 47 12.39 9.78 -2.20
C GLU A 47 10.86 9.69 -2.30
N LEU A 48 10.15 10.84 -2.39
CA LEU A 48 8.70 10.85 -2.61
C LEU A 48 8.33 10.20 -3.95
N LYS A 49 9.07 10.48 -5.03
CA LYS A 49 8.83 9.85 -6.33
C LYS A 49 9.02 8.34 -6.26
N ALA A 50 10.10 7.86 -5.66
CA ALA A 50 10.38 6.44 -5.49
C ALA A 50 9.28 5.75 -4.63
N LEU A 51 8.86 6.40 -3.54
CA LEU A 51 7.78 5.91 -2.68
C LEU A 51 6.45 5.82 -3.43
N GLU A 52 6.08 6.82 -4.21
CA GLU A 52 4.86 6.83 -5.03
C GLU A 52 4.88 5.71 -6.09
N GLN A 53 5.99 5.56 -6.80
CA GLN A 53 6.16 4.50 -7.80
C GLN A 53 6.02 3.12 -7.15
N ALA A 54 6.69 2.89 -6.02
CA ALA A 54 6.56 1.64 -5.27
C ALA A 54 5.10 1.38 -4.84
N ALA A 55 4.42 2.41 -4.33
CA ALA A 55 3.03 2.29 -3.90
C ALA A 55 2.08 1.96 -5.06
N LEU A 56 2.30 2.53 -6.25
CA LEU A 56 1.46 2.26 -7.42
C LEU A 56 1.58 0.82 -7.95
N VAL A 57 2.73 0.17 -7.75
CA VAL A 57 3.00 -1.17 -8.31
C VAL A 57 3.06 -2.29 -7.28
N HIS A 58 2.88 -2.00 -5.99
CA HIS A 58 3.10 -2.99 -4.92
C HIS A 58 2.24 -4.26 -5.05
N ASP A 59 1.08 -4.17 -5.68
CA ASP A 59 0.16 -5.28 -5.93
C ASP A 59 0.08 -5.71 -7.42
N ALA A 60 0.98 -5.20 -8.27
CA ALA A 60 0.98 -5.49 -9.70
C ALA A 60 1.20 -7.00 -10.01
N GLY A 61 1.80 -7.77 -9.11
CA GLY A 61 1.93 -9.22 -9.22
C GLY A 61 0.58 -9.95 -9.40
N THR A 62 -0.52 -9.33 -8.97
CA THR A 62 -1.87 -9.87 -9.16
C THR A 62 -2.29 -9.98 -10.63
N LEU A 63 -1.68 -9.21 -11.54
CA LEU A 63 -1.91 -9.31 -12.99
C LEU A 63 -1.50 -10.68 -13.55
N VAL A 64 -0.49 -11.31 -12.96
CA VAL A 64 0.04 -12.62 -13.37
C VAL A 64 -0.47 -13.75 -12.48
N GLY A 65 -1.57 -13.52 -11.75
CA GLY A 65 -2.23 -14.53 -10.94
C GLY A 65 -1.52 -14.84 -9.61
N ARG A 66 -0.65 -13.96 -9.15
CA ARG A 66 0.06 -14.10 -7.88
C ARG A 66 -0.73 -13.47 -6.73
N PRO A 67 -0.59 -13.97 -5.50
CA PRO A 67 -1.15 -13.30 -4.33
C PRO A 67 -0.63 -11.88 -4.20
N ALA A 68 -1.47 -10.97 -3.71
CA ALA A 68 -1.03 -9.63 -3.31
C ALA A 68 0.17 -9.74 -2.35
N GLY A 69 1.19 -8.90 -2.55
CA GLY A 69 2.36 -8.89 -1.68
C GLY A 69 3.43 -9.97 -1.94
N SER A 70 3.41 -10.66 -3.08
CA SER A 70 4.49 -11.57 -3.49
C SER A 70 5.76 -10.79 -3.84
N THR A 71 6.84 -10.96 -3.05
CA THR A 71 8.06 -10.12 -3.14
C THR A 71 9.01 -10.50 -4.26
N ALA A 72 9.14 -11.77 -4.61
CA ALA A 72 10.13 -12.21 -5.59
C ALA A 72 9.87 -11.65 -6.98
N GLU A 73 8.61 -11.50 -7.33
CA GLU A 73 8.19 -11.03 -8.65
C GLU A 73 8.03 -9.51 -8.72
N LEU A 74 7.91 -8.82 -7.57
CA LEU A 74 7.89 -7.36 -7.56
C LEU A 74 9.26 -6.77 -7.94
N THR A 75 10.36 -7.44 -7.57
CA THR A 75 11.70 -7.08 -8.05
C THR A 75 11.88 -7.38 -9.54
N ASP A 76 11.31 -8.48 -10.03
CA ASP A 76 11.33 -8.82 -11.45
C ASP A 76 10.45 -7.87 -12.27
N LEU A 77 9.26 -7.51 -11.78
CA LEU A 77 8.41 -6.48 -12.39
C LEU A 77 9.06 -5.11 -12.35
N GLY A 78 9.76 -4.76 -11.28
CA GLY A 78 10.55 -3.53 -11.18
C GLY A 78 11.62 -3.46 -12.27
N ALA A 79 12.38 -4.52 -12.44
CA ALA A 79 13.38 -4.64 -13.50
C ALA A 79 12.74 -4.61 -14.91
N TRP A 80 11.56 -5.23 -15.08
CA TRP A 80 10.83 -5.23 -16.34
C TRP A 80 10.27 -3.85 -16.72
N CYS A 81 9.82 -3.06 -15.74
CA CYS A 81 9.34 -1.68 -15.92
C CYS A 81 10.46 -0.64 -15.92
N GLY A 82 11.73 -1.05 -15.70
CA GLY A 82 12.86 -0.12 -15.59
C GLY A 82 12.78 0.75 -14.32
N LEU A 83 12.22 0.23 -13.24
CA LEU A 83 12.20 0.92 -11.95
C LEU A 83 13.60 0.90 -11.31
N ASP A 84 13.93 1.98 -10.61
CA ASP A 84 15.19 2.12 -9.92
C ASP A 84 15.33 1.10 -8.77
N GLU A 85 16.58 0.80 -8.39
CA GLU A 85 16.91 -0.10 -7.27
C GLU A 85 16.24 0.36 -5.96
N GLU A 86 16.17 1.67 -5.73
CA GLU A 86 15.48 2.25 -4.57
C GLU A 86 14.00 1.84 -4.51
N VAL A 87 13.29 1.82 -5.65
CA VAL A 87 11.89 1.38 -5.71
C VAL A 87 11.77 -0.10 -5.38
N SER A 88 12.69 -0.92 -5.88
CA SER A 88 12.75 -2.35 -5.61
C SER A 88 12.99 -2.63 -4.12
N ASP A 89 13.87 -1.88 -3.47
CA ASP A 89 14.12 -1.96 -2.04
C ASP A 89 12.89 -1.56 -1.21
N ILE A 90 12.20 -0.48 -1.60
CA ILE A 90 10.96 -0.07 -0.95
C ILE A 90 9.93 -1.19 -1.02
N LEU A 91 9.72 -1.80 -2.18
CA LEU A 91 8.80 -2.92 -2.37
C LEU A 91 9.19 -4.11 -1.49
N TRP A 92 10.46 -4.51 -1.52
CA TRP A 92 10.97 -5.64 -0.75
C TRP A 92 10.75 -5.47 0.76
N TYR A 93 11.09 -4.28 1.31
CA TYR A 93 11.04 -4.04 2.75
C TYR A 93 9.64 -3.64 3.24
N SER A 94 8.73 -3.14 2.40
CA SER A 94 7.39 -2.72 2.81
C SER A 94 6.55 -3.86 3.39
N LEU A 95 6.79 -5.10 2.95
CA LEU A 95 6.07 -6.28 3.42
C LEU A 95 6.69 -6.91 4.68
N ARG A 96 7.80 -6.38 5.17
CA ARG A 96 8.55 -6.98 6.27
C ARG A 96 8.29 -6.26 7.58
N ARG A 97 8.21 -7.04 8.65
CA ARG A 97 8.02 -6.52 10.00
C ARG A 97 9.17 -5.61 10.41
N PHE A 98 8.84 -4.52 11.09
CA PHE A 98 9.82 -3.56 11.57
C PHE A 98 10.81 -4.16 12.57
N ASP A 99 10.34 -4.97 13.54
CA ASP A 99 11.18 -5.57 14.59
C ASP A 99 12.27 -6.50 14.03
N HIS A 100 12.04 -7.11 12.88
CA HIS A 100 13.01 -8.01 12.23
C HIS A 100 13.94 -7.28 11.23
N HIS A 101 13.54 -6.12 10.72
CA HIS A 101 14.26 -5.40 9.65
C HIS A 101 14.42 -3.91 9.96
N ARG A 102 14.92 -3.55 11.14
CA ARG A 102 15.02 -2.16 11.62
C ARG A 102 15.83 -1.22 10.71
N HIS A 103 16.71 -1.77 9.90
CA HIS A 103 17.57 -1.04 8.96
C HIS A 103 16.88 -0.65 7.63
N ALA A 104 15.68 -1.13 7.39
CA ALA A 104 14.99 -0.89 6.12
C ALA A 104 14.69 0.61 5.90
N PRO A 105 14.65 1.06 4.64
CA PRO A 105 14.39 2.45 4.27
C PRO A 105 13.10 3.00 4.90
N LEU A 106 13.11 4.28 5.28
CA LEU A 106 11.93 4.93 5.85
C LEU A 106 10.75 4.90 4.86
N SER A 107 11.02 5.10 3.57
CA SER A 107 10.00 5.02 2.51
C SER A 107 9.25 3.68 2.52
N ALA A 108 9.96 2.54 2.69
CA ALA A 108 9.32 1.23 2.83
C ALA A 108 8.43 1.13 4.08
N ARG A 109 8.82 1.79 5.17
CA ARG A 109 8.03 1.83 6.41
C ARG A 109 6.76 2.67 6.27
N LEU A 110 6.84 3.75 5.51
CA LEU A 110 5.69 4.58 5.19
C LEU A 110 4.72 3.83 4.28
N LEU A 111 5.22 3.12 3.26
CA LEU A 111 4.40 2.28 2.40
C LEU A 111 3.67 1.19 3.20
N ALA A 112 4.36 0.50 4.11
CA ALA A 112 3.75 -0.53 4.96
C ALA A 112 2.58 0.01 5.80
N VAL A 113 2.71 1.21 6.35
CA VAL A 113 1.66 1.87 7.15
C VAL A 113 0.52 2.37 6.26
N ALA A 114 0.83 2.98 5.11
CA ALA A 114 -0.17 3.45 4.14
C ALA A 114 -1.03 2.29 3.61
N HIS A 115 -0.39 1.18 3.23
CA HIS A 115 -1.06 -0.04 2.79
C HIS A 115 -1.98 -0.61 3.87
N ALA A 116 -1.48 -0.78 5.11
CA ALA A 116 -2.29 -1.29 6.21
C ALA A 116 -3.47 -0.36 6.54
N PHE A 117 -3.30 0.95 6.41
CA PHE A 117 -4.35 1.91 6.64
C PHE A 117 -5.45 1.81 5.58
N ASP A 118 -5.11 1.73 4.29
CA ASP A 118 -6.09 1.50 3.22
C ASP A 118 -6.79 0.16 3.38
N GLU A 119 -6.06 -0.90 3.72
CA GLU A 119 -6.66 -2.20 3.97
C GLU A 119 -7.74 -2.18 5.07
N LEU A 120 -7.54 -1.39 6.11
CA LEU A 120 -8.48 -1.28 7.22
C LEU A 120 -9.65 -0.32 6.93
N THR A 121 -9.46 0.70 6.09
CA THR A 121 -10.44 1.77 5.87
C THR A 121 -11.22 1.65 4.56
N ALA A 122 -10.70 0.93 3.55
CA ALA A 122 -11.38 0.76 2.28
C ALA A 122 -12.47 -0.32 2.33
N ALA A 123 -13.61 -0.04 1.69
CA ALA A 123 -14.65 -1.03 1.49
C ALA A 123 -14.20 -2.11 0.50
N ARG A 124 -14.42 -3.38 0.84
CA ARG A 124 -14.15 -4.56 -0.01
C ARG A 124 -15.30 -5.55 0.12
N GLU A 125 -15.44 -6.47 -0.84
CA GLU A 125 -16.57 -7.39 -0.98
C GLU A 125 -16.97 -8.12 0.32
N TYR A 126 -15.98 -8.47 1.16
CA TYR A 126 -16.21 -9.19 2.44
C TYR A 126 -15.64 -8.44 3.64
N HIS A 127 -15.38 -7.14 3.50
CA HIS A 127 -14.77 -6.32 4.54
C HIS A 127 -15.58 -5.04 4.80
N VAL A 128 -15.98 -4.86 6.04
CA VAL A 128 -16.59 -3.59 6.48
C VAL A 128 -15.47 -2.67 6.94
N PRO A 129 -15.34 -1.48 6.34
CA PRO A 129 -14.26 -0.56 6.65
C PRO A 129 -14.32 -0.05 8.09
N LEU A 130 -13.16 0.02 8.74
CA LEU A 130 -13.03 0.70 10.02
C LEU A 130 -13.11 2.21 9.82
N GLN A 131 -13.62 2.90 10.83
CA GLN A 131 -13.47 4.35 10.88
C GLN A 131 -11.97 4.72 10.94
N PRO A 132 -11.54 5.82 10.29
CA PRO A 132 -10.13 6.20 10.22
C PRO A 132 -9.41 6.22 11.56
N ASP A 133 -10.01 6.77 12.61
CA ASP A 133 -9.42 6.81 13.94
C ASP A 133 -9.26 5.40 14.56
N THR A 134 -10.22 4.52 14.31
CA THR A 134 -10.13 3.12 14.76
C THR A 134 -8.99 2.39 14.06
N ALA A 135 -8.83 2.61 12.75
CA ALA A 135 -7.74 2.07 11.95
C ALA A 135 -6.37 2.59 12.43
N LYS A 136 -6.25 3.91 12.67
CA LYS A 136 -5.04 4.52 13.24
C LYS A 136 -4.67 3.88 14.58
N MET A 137 -5.63 3.72 15.47
CA MET A 137 -5.41 3.09 16.77
C MET A 137 -5.00 1.62 16.66
N ALA A 138 -5.58 0.88 15.72
CA ALA A 138 -5.18 -0.51 15.45
C ALA A 138 -3.72 -0.59 14.97
N ILE A 139 -3.31 0.28 14.07
CA ILE A 139 -1.93 0.36 13.57
C ILE A 139 -0.98 0.80 14.71
N ALA A 140 -1.37 1.76 15.53
CA ALA A 140 -0.57 2.26 16.64
C ALA A 140 -0.24 1.19 17.70
N ARG A 141 -1.13 0.23 17.94
CA ARG A 141 -0.89 -0.91 18.85
C ARG A 141 0.24 -1.83 18.38
N GLU A 142 0.55 -1.83 17.09
CA GLU A 142 1.63 -2.63 16.48
C GLU A 142 2.92 -1.81 16.24
N ALA A 143 2.98 -0.56 16.73
CA ALA A 143 4.19 0.26 16.65
C ALA A 143 5.36 -0.39 17.41
N GLY A 144 6.55 -0.35 16.81
CA GLY A 144 7.76 -0.98 17.34
C GLY A 144 7.88 -2.49 17.09
N ARG A 145 6.79 -3.14 16.66
CA ARG A 145 6.73 -4.56 16.28
C ARG A 145 6.56 -4.72 14.77
N ARG A 146 5.35 -4.61 14.28
CA ARG A 146 5.01 -4.71 12.86
C ARG A 146 5.39 -3.43 12.12
N PHE A 147 5.04 -2.29 12.69
CA PHE A 147 5.20 -0.98 12.07
C PHE A 147 6.28 -0.14 12.74
N CYS A 148 6.97 0.66 11.93
CA CYS A 148 7.94 1.64 12.41
C CYS A 148 7.22 2.74 13.22
N PRO A 149 7.67 3.06 14.45
CA PRO A 149 7.05 4.12 15.25
C PRO A 149 7.01 5.48 14.55
N VAL A 150 8.06 5.84 13.78
CA VAL A 150 8.09 7.09 13.02
C VAL A 150 6.99 7.13 11.96
N ALA A 151 6.81 6.06 11.19
CA ALA A 151 5.76 5.97 10.19
C ALA A 151 4.35 5.98 10.81
N VAL A 152 4.19 5.33 11.97
CA VAL A 152 2.93 5.38 12.73
C VAL A 152 2.64 6.79 13.23
N THR A 153 3.65 7.49 13.78
CA THR A 153 3.47 8.88 14.21
C THR A 153 3.06 9.78 13.03
N ALA A 154 3.66 9.59 11.85
CA ALA A 154 3.26 10.31 10.65
C ALA A 154 1.80 10.07 10.27
N LEU A 155 1.29 8.84 10.44
CA LEU A 155 -0.13 8.53 10.21
C LEU A 155 -1.05 9.21 11.23
N MET A 156 -0.66 9.26 12.50
CA MET A 156 -1.49 9.86 13.56
C MET A 156 -1.78 11.34 13.35
N VAL A 157 -0.91 12.06 12.64
CA VAL A 157 -1.07 13.51 12.38
C VAL A 157 -1.84 13.85 11.10
N ILE A 158 -2.22 12.86 10.29
CA ILE A 158 -3.10 13.10 9.13
C ILE A 158 -4.50 13.44 9.63
N ALA A 159 -5.07 14.56 9.18
CA ALA A 159 -6.45 14.93 9.47
C ALA A 159 -7.44 13.98 8.77
N ILE A 160 -8.58 13.71 9.40
CA ILE A 160 -9.59 12.78 8.87
C ILE A 160 -10.13 13.29 7.54
N GLU A 161 -10.35 14.59 7.42
CA GLU A 161 -10.84 15.24 6.19
C GLU A 161 -9.88 15.03 5.01
N GLN A 162 -8.57 15.02 5.26
CA GLN A 162 -7.56 14.71 4.24
C GLN A 162 -7.61 13.25 3.78
N VAL A 163 -7.99 12.35 4.68
CA VAL A 163 -8.13 10.92 4.37
C VAL A 163 -9.32 10.69 3.45
N ASP A 164 -10.46 11.29 3.77
CA ASP A 164 -11.68 11.15 2.97
C ASP A 164 -11.49 11.76 1.57
N ASP A 165 -10.89 12.95 1.48
CA ASP A 165 -10.58 13.62 0.20
C ASP A 165 -9.62 12.79 -0.68
N VAL A 166 -8.59 12.17 -0.10
CA VAL A 166 -7.67 11.28 -0.81
C VAL A 166 -8.39 10.03 -1.33
N ALA A 167 -9.23 9.42 -0.49
CA ALA A 167 -9.99 8.23 -0.88
C ALA A 167 -11.00 8.53 -1.98
N GLU A 168 -11.71 9.65 -1.89
CA GLU A 168 -12.70 10.08 -2.89
C GLU A 168 -12.06 10.38 -4.25
N ARG A 169 -10.94 11.11 -4.28
CA ARG A 169 -10.22 11.41 -5.52
C ARG A 169 -9.73 10.15 -6.20
N ALA A 170 -9.13 9.23 -5.45
CA ALA A 170 -8.62 7.98 -5.99
C ALA A 170 -9.75 7.07 -6.53
N LEU A 171 -10.95 7.11 -5.92
CA LEU A 171 -12.12 6.36 -6.38
C LEU A 171 -12.76 7.00 -7.61
N ALA A 172 -12.86 8.33 -7.65
CA ALA A 172 -13.48 9.06 -8.78
C ALA A 172 -12.73 8.83 -10.10
N GLU A 173 -11.42 8.58 -10.04
CA GLU A 173 -10.61 8.25 -11.23
C GLU A 173 -10.92 6.87 -11.83
N VAL A 174 -11.47 5.93 -11.03
CA VAL A 174 -11.62 4.51 -11.42
C VAL A 174 -13.07 4.06 -11.50
N LEU A 175 -13.97 4.66 -10.71
CA LEU A 175 -15.38 4.27 -10.61
C LEU A 175 -16.31 5.48 -10.78
N PRO A 176 -16.63 5.89 -12.00
CA PRO A 176 -17.48 7.08 -12.25
C PRO A 176 -18.89 6.96 -11.66
N ASP A 177 -19.40 5.75 -11.38
CA ASP A 177 -20.75 5.50 -10.88
C ASP A 177 -20.86 5.28 -9.35
N GLY A 178 -19.77 5.42 -8.60
CA GLY A 178 -19.72 5.38 -7.12
C GLY A 178 -19.92 3.99 -6.46
N PRO A 179 -19.47 3.80 -5.22
CA PRO A 179 -19.61 2.51 -4.51
C PRO A 179 -21.01 2.36 -3.88
N ALA A 180 -21.53 1.12 -3.87
CA ALA A 180 -22.75 0.76 -3.15
C ALA A 180 -22.55 0.89 -1.62
N THR A 181 -23.54 1.41 -0.91
CA THR A 181 -23.52 1.59 0.55
C THR A 181 -23.51 0.26 1.28
N VAL A 182 -22.54 0.07 2.20
CA VAL A 182 -22.37 -1.15 3.01
C VAL A 182 -22.75 -0.88 4.48
N ASP A 183 -23.47 -1.82 5.09
CA ASP A 183 -23.87 -1.77 6.51
C ASP A 183 -22.66 -1.99 7.44
N ARG A 184 -22.40 -1.00 8.31
CA ARG A 184 -21.18 -0.86 9.13
C ARG A 184 -21.24 -1.55 10.50
N SER A 185 -22.32 -2.27 10.87
CA SER A 185 -22.56 -2.73 12.26
C SER A 185 -21.96 -4.09 12.64
N ARG A 186 -21.23 -4.79 11.79
CA ARG A 186 -20.86 -6.21 11.97
C ARG A 186 -19.37 -6.53 11.91
N ILE A 187 -18.47 -5.83 12.63
CA ILE A 187 -17.05 -6.14 12.54
C ILE A 187 -16.40 -6.49 13.86
N ASP A 188 -15.74 -7.65 13.84
CA ASP A 188 -14.74 -8.04 14.84
C ASP A 188 -13.32 -7.76 14.31
N ALA A 189 -12.77 -6.62 14.73
CA ALA A 189 -11.43 -6.17 14.33
C ALA A 189 -10.31 -7.17 14.72
N ALA A 190 -10.54 -8.04 15.72
CA ALA A 190 -9.55 -9.01 16.18
C ALA A 190 -9.35 -10.17 15.19
N ARG A 191 -10.31 -10.43 14.31
CA ARG A 191 -10.26 -11.53 13.35
C ARG A 191 -9.34 -11.26 12.16
N TRP A 192 -9.11 -9.99 11.81
CA TRP A 192 -8.35 -9.55 10.64
C TRP A 192 -6.85 -9.73 10.76
N TRP A 193 -6.31 -9.68 11.96
CA TRP A 193 -4.89 -9.89 12.20
C TRP A 193 -4.45 -11.35 12.06
N ARG A 194 -5.40 -12.29 11.88
CA ARG A 194 -5.16 -13.72 11.72
C ARG A 194 -5.18 -14.21 10.27
N VAL A 195 -5.63 -13.40 9.32
CA VAL A 195 -5.66 -13.78 7.90
C VAL A 195 -4.27 -13.57 7.31
N ASP A 196 -3.54 -14.63 7.30
CA ASP A 196 -2.50 -15.11 6.40
C ASP A 196 -1.33 -14.21 5.95
N TYR A 197 -0.67 -13.55 6.87
CA TYR A 197 0.76 -13.29 6.68
C TYR A 197 1.65 -14.52 7.06
N ARG A 198 1.06 -15.66 7.38
CA ARG A 198 1.81 -16.90 7.69
C ARG A 198 2.47 -17.54 6.47
N LEU A 199 2.02 -17.24 5.26
CA LEU A 199 2.55 -17.83 4.04
C LEU A 199 3.86 -17.17 3.54
N VAL A 200 4.26 -16.03 4.10
CA VAL A 200 5.48 -15.31 3.68
C VAL A 200 6.66 -15.55 4.62
N THR A 201 6.49 -16.26 5.73
CA THR A 201 7.54 -16.48 6.73
C THR A 201 8.12 -17.89 6.78
N SER A 202 7.82 -18.73 5.81
CA SER A 202 8.44 -20.07 5.70
C SER A 202 9.24 -20.19 4.41
N SER A 203 10.44 -19.63 4.40
CA SER A 203 11.63 -20.07 3.67
C SER A 203 12.82 -19.26 4.15
#